data_8b1455b6ffa20fda155992ffdd4b7408
#
_entry.id   8b1455b6ffa20fda155992ffdd4b7408
#
_cell.length_a   1.000
_cell.length_b   1.000
_cell.length_c   1.000
_cell.angle_alpha   90.00
_cell.angle_beta   90.00
_cell.angle_gamma   90.00
#
_symmetry.space_group_name_H-M   'P 1'
#
loop_
_entity.id
_entity.type
_entity.pdbx_description
1 polymer ?
#
loop_
_entity_poly.entity_id
_entity_poly.type
_entity_poly.pdbx_seq_one_letter_code
_entity_poly.pdbx_strand_id
1 'polypeptide(L)'
;MRRALLVAALAGLGSWGAFAQFSGSTGSLVRLEGGIVVDEDTVRTAREVESHSSGGDTPVWVNPRGFEKDVFTFTRVVFKTGLRNGVNYSRQSLMGMGIGPRFSWWVDFPDADLNFSYRLQQMTSTRVDPDGRVLKLTDPELFEQPFIYMEHPGYMLLKDDEVTALRKYLRNGGVLYINDFWSAIEWTGFETEMQRVLPGENWVDLPLSHPIFNCVFPLEGPMK
;
A
#
# COMPACT_ATOMS: atom_id res chain seq x y z
N MET A 1 -15.23 -19.47 41.50
CA MET A 1 -16.37 -19.04 40.67
C MET A 1 -15.93 -19.06 39.22
N ARG A 2 -16.36 -20.06 38.48
CA ARG A 2 -16.01 -20.26 37.05
C ARG A 2 -16.96 -19.43 36.21
N ARG A 3 -16.46 -18.51 35.38
CA ARG A 3 -17.25 -17.83 34.32
C ARG A 3 -17.18 -18.69 33.07
N ALA A 4 -18.31 -19.26 32.69
CA ALA A 4 -18.49 -19.99 31.45
C ALA A 4 -18.56 -18.99 30.28
N LEU A 5 -17.73 -19.21 29.27
CA LEU A 5 -17.88 -18.60 27.94
C LEU A 5 -18.95 -19.39 27.18
N LEU A 6 -20.06 -18.74 26.87
CA LEU A 6 -21.06 -19.24 25.94
C LEU A 6 -20.63 -18.86 24.52
N VAL A 7 -20.16 -19.85 23.77
CA VAL A 7 -20.00 -19.74 22.31
C VAL A 7 -21.35 -20.17 21.73
N ALA A 8 -22.12 -19.21 21.22
CA ALA A 8 -23.30 -19.47 20.42
C ALA A 8 -22.91 -19.56 18.96
N ALA A 9 -22.85 -20.79 18.43
CA ALA A 9 -22.80 -21.03 16.99
C ALA A 9 -24.19 -20.79 16.41
N LEU A 10 -24.35 -19.73 15.61
CA LEU A 10 -25.50 -19.54 14.74
C LEU A 10 -25.04 -19.75 13.30
N ALA A 11 -25.27 -20.95 12.79
CA ALA A 11 -25.18 -21.27 11.37
C ALA A 11 -26.45 -20.78 10.65
N GLY A 12 -26.24 -20.02 9.59
CA GLY A 12 -27.23 -19.82 8.51
C GLY A 12 -28.17 -18.63 8.68
N LEU A 13 -27.90 -17.63 7.88
CA LEU A 13 -28.72 -16.69 7.13
C LEU A 13 -28.08 -15.27 7.15
N GLY A 14 -27.57 -14.87 5.99
CA GLY A 14 -27.34 -13.46 5.70
C GLY A 14 -26.00 -12.90 6.18
N SER A 15 -25.00 -12.92 5.32
CA SER A 15 -23.69 -12.27 5.47
C SER A 15 -23.73 -10.74 5.72
N TRP A 16 -24.90 -10.17 5.90
CA TRP A 16 -25.12 -8.74 6.12
C TRP A 16 -25.23 -8.34 7.60
N GLY A 17 -25.50 -9.28 8.49
CA GLY A 17 -25.68 -9.02 9.92
C GLY A 17 -24.37 -8.94 10.74
N ALA A 18 -23.29 -9.60 10.28
CA ALA A 18 -22.01 -9.58 10.98
C ALA A 18 -21.26 -8.23 10.85
N PHE A 19 -21.61 -7.41 9.84
CA PHE A 19 -21.01 -6.09 9.64
C PHE A 19 -21.46 -5.03 10.65
N ALA A 20 -22.66 -5.18 11.23
CA ALA A 20 -23.21 -4.18 12.16
C ALA A 20 -22.59 -4.24 13.56
N GLN A 21 -22.03 -5.39 13.98
CA GLN A 21 -21.42 -5.55 15.30
C GLN A 21 -19.96 -5.11 15.37
N PHE A 22 -19.25 -5.02 14.23
CA PHE A 22 -17.88 -4.50 14.18
C PHE A 22 -17.80 -2.99 13.90
N SER A 23 -18.91 -2.32 13.67
CA SER A 23 -18.97 -0.89 13.36
C SER A 23 -18.76 0.05 14.55
N GLY A 24 -18.44 -0.48 15.72
CA GLY A 24 -18.19 0.30 16.93
C GLY A 24 -16.70 0.47 17.32
N SER A 25 -15.78 -0.09 16.56
CA SER A 25 -14.33 -0.02 16.81
C SER A 25 -13.64 0.64 15.63
N THR A 26 -13.23 1.87 15.82
CA THR A 26 -12.13 2.58 15.14
C THR A 26 -11.70 2.03 13.76
N GLY A 27 -11.88 2.81 12.72
CA GLY A 27 -11.66 2.55 11.30
C GLY A 27 -10.29 2.05 10.82
N SER A 28 -9.63 1.18 11.58
CA SER A 28 -8.33 0.57 11.24
C SER A 28 -8.45 -0.78 10.52
N LEU A 29 -9.63 -1.42 10.55
CA LEU A 29 -9.81 -2.72 9.93
C LEU A 29 -10.14 -2.59 8.44
N VAL A 30 -9.34 -3.22 7.61
CA VAL A 30 -9.53 -3.30 6.16
C VAL A 30 -9.74 -4.75 5.74
N ARG A 31 -10.58 -4.94 4.71
CA ARG A 31 -10.81 -6.27 4.14
C ARG A 31 -10.07 -6.37 2.82
N LEU A 32 -9.10 -7.27 2.75
CA LEU A 32 -8.36 -7.62 1.56
C LEU A 32 -9.20 -8.45 0.59
N GLU A 33 -8.72 -8.65 -0.62
CA GLU A 33 -9.23 -9.65 -1.54
C GLU A 33 -9.15 -11.04 -0.88
N GLY A 34 -10.12 -11.91 -1.16
CA GLY A 34 -10.23 -13.17 -0.41
C GLY A 34 -10.94 -13.08 0.95
N GLY A 35 -11.35 -11.88 1.40
CA GLY A 35 -12.19 -11.70 2.59
C GLY A 35 -11.44 -11.55 3.91
N ILE A 36 -10.13 -11.48 3.87
CA ILE A 36 -9.29 -11.30 5.05
C ILE A 36 -9.47 -9.90 5.63
N VAL A 37 -9.48 -9.83 6.95
CA VAL A 37 -9.52 -8.57 7.68
C VAL A 37 -8.15 -8.33 8.31
N VAL A 38 -7.53 -7.24 7.89
CA VAL A 38 -6.22 -6.78 8.39
C VAL A 38 -6.43 -5.50 9.17
N ASP A 39 -5.77 -5.38 10.30
CA ASP A 39 -5.71 -4.13 11.05
C ASP A 39 -4.51 -3.31 10.56
N GLU A 40 -4.80 -2.21 9.84
CA GLU A 40 -3.78 -1.32 9.30
C GLU A 40 -2.96 -0.59 10.38
N ASP A 41 -3.40 -0.61 11.64
CA ASP A 41 -2.65 -0.05 12.76
C ASP A 41 -1.61 -1.03 13.32
N THR A 42 -1.78 -2.33 13.09
CA THR A 42 -0.92 -3.38 13.65
C THR A 42 -0.09 -4.14 12.63
N VAL A 43 -0.56 -4.26 11.38
CA VAL A 43 0.21 -4.93 10.32
C VAL A 43 1.53 -4.17 10.05
N ARG A 44 2.62 -4.92 9.96
CA ARG A 44 3.97 -4.35 9.76
C ARG A 44 4.70 -4.94 8.55
N THR A 45 4.32 -6.11 8.11
CA THR A 45 4.95 -6.79 6.97
C THR A 45 3.91 -7.44 6.06
N ALA A 46 4.26 -7.62 4.79
CA ALA A 46 3.43 -8.37 3.86
C ALA A 46 3.38 -9.86 4.22
N ARG A 47 4.44 -10.39 4.83
CA ARG A 47 4.55 -11.79 5.22
C ARG A 47 3.55 -12.20 6.30
N GLU A 48 3.16 -11.30 7.19
CA GLU A 48 2.15 -11.55 8.24
C GLU A 48 0.80 -11.99 7.69
N VAL A 49 0.47 -11.63 6.46
CA VAL A 49 -0.81 -11.93 5.82
C VAL A 49 -0.69 -12.85 4.60
N GLU A 50 0.48 -13.39 4.33
CA GLU A 50 0.76 -14.25 3.16
C GLU A 50 -0.13 -15.50 3.07
N SER A 51 -0.47 -16.11 4.22
CA SER A 51 -1.35 -17.30 4.26
C SER A 51 -2.71 -17.10 3.57
N HIS A 52 -2.95 -15.90 3.13
CA HIS A 52 -4.18 -15.44 2.52
C HIS A 52 -3.96 -14.89 1.09
N SER A 53 -2.75 -15.05 0.58
CA SER A 53 -2.38 -14.70 -0.79
C SER A 53 -3.22 -15.50 -1.80
N SER A 54 -3.68 -14.85 -2.85
CA SER A 54 -4.35 -15.51 -3.97
C SER A 54 -3.36 -16.19 -4.92
N GLY A 55 -2.09 -15.81 -4.85
CA GLY A 55 -0.99 -16.30 -5.69
C GLY A 55 -0.26 -17.54 -5.18
N GLY A 56 -0.58 -18.01 -3.97
CA GLY A 56 0.14 -19.09 -3.30
C GLY A 56 1.37 -18.61 -2.50
N ASP A 57 2.08 -19.55 -1.87
CA ASP A 57 3.21 -19.23 -1.02
C ASP A 57 4.40 -18.69 -1.84
N THR A 58 4.84 -17.48 -1.52
CA THR A 58 6.06 -16.91 -2.09
C THR A 58 7.28 -17.48 -1.34
N PRO A 59 8.31 -17.98 -2.02
CA PRO A 59 9.49 -18.52 -1.36
C PRO A 59 10.14 -17.56 -0.36
N VAL A 60 10.54 -18.09 0.77
CA VAL A 60 11.28 -17.37 1.81
C VAL A 60 12.75 -17.67 1.67
N TRP A 61 13.60 -16.67 1.84
CA TRP A 61 15.06 -16.81 1.89
C TRP A 61 15.63 -16.15 3.13
N VAL A 62 16.85 -16.47 3.45
CA VAL A 62 17.58 -15.89 4.58
C VAL A 62 18.80 -15.15 4.04
N ASN A 63 18.92 -13.88 4.37
CA ASN A 63 20.09 -13.09 4.04
C ASN A 63 21.30 -13.52 4.91
N PRO A 64 22.55 -13.41 4.41
CA PRO A 64 23.74 -13.71 5.19
C PRO A 64 23.81 -12.86 6.46
N ARG A 65 24.32 -13.44 7.53
CA ARG A 65 24.52 -12.73 8.82
C ARG A 65 25.41 -11.50 8.62
N GLY A 66 25.06 -10.41 9.29
CA GLY A 66 25.76 -9.13 9.21
C GLY A 66 25.25 -8.20 8.11
N PHE A 67 24.23 -8.63 7.36
CA PHE A 67 23.59 -7.83 6.30
C PHE A 67 22.10 -7.65 6.52
N GLU A 68 21.65 -7.82 7.74
CA GLU A 68 20.21 -7.74 8.09
C GLU A 68 19.62 -6.35 7.82
N LYS A 69 20.45 -5.30 7.86
CA LYS A 69 20.05 -3.91 7.59
C LYS A 69 20.52 -3.38 6.24
N ASP A 70 21.38 -4.12 5.52
CA ASP A 70 21.91 -3.74 4.21
C ASP A 70 21.17 -4.52 3.11
N VAL A 71 19.86 -4.35 3.07
CA VAL A 71 18.94 -5.01 2.14
C VAL A 71 17.97 -4.00 1.56
N PHE A 72 17.55 -4.22 0.32
CA PHE A 72 16.40 -3.54 -0.23
C PHE A 72 15.13 -4.08 0.43
N THR A 73 14.29 -3.20 0.93
CA THR A 73 13.00 -3.55 1.52
C THR A 73 11.88 -2.94 0.69
N PHE A 74 10.98 -3.78 0.18
CA PHE A 74 9.76 -3.29 -0.43
C PHE A 74 8.87 -2.70 0.66
N THR A 75 8.64 -1.41 0.62
CA THR A 75 7.92 -0.68 1.67
C THR A 75 6.64 -0.11 1.13
N ARG A 76 5.52 -0.69 1.51
CA ARG A 76 4.18 -0.22 1.17
C ARG A 76 3.71 0.85 2.14
N VAL A 77 3.10 1.90 1.62
CA VAL A 77 2.56 2.99 2.43
C VAL A 77 1.06 2.84 2.63
N VAL A 78 0.63 2.89 3.87
CA VAL A 78 -0.78 2.99 4.27
C VAL A 78 -1.23 4.44 4.16
N PHE A 79 -2.32 4.68 3.45
CA PHE A 79 -2.98 5.98 3.35
C PHE A 79 -4.49 5.85 3.43
N LYS A 80 -5.17 6.92 3.81
CA LYS A 80 -6.63 6.98 3.80
C LYS A 80 -7.13 7.44 2.43
N THR A 81 -8.29 6.95 2.04
CA THR A 81 -8.98 7.36 0.81
C THR A 81 -10.16 8.26 1.12
N GLY A 82 -10.39 9.25 0.26
CA GLY A 82 -11.50 10.18 0.38
C GLY A 82 -11.50 11.20 -0.75
N LEU A 83 -12.42 12.17 -0.66
CA LEU A 83 -12.48 13.30 -1.58
C LEU A 83 -12.35 14.60 -0.79
N ARG A 84 -11.36 15.41 -1.16
CA ARG A 84 -11.06 16.67 -0.45
C ARG A 84 -12.10 17.78 -0.65
N ASN A 85 -12.85 17.77 -1.73
CA ASN A 85 -13.72 18.88 -2.11
C ASN A 85 -15.06 18.98 -1.32
N GLY A 86 -15.10 18.51 -0.08
CA GLY A 86 -16.26 18.65 0.80
C GLY A 86 -17.47 17.80 0.41
N VAL A 87 -17.38 17.04 -0.67
CA VAL A 87 -18.39 16.05 -1.02
C VAL A 87 -18.03 14.79 -0.21
N ASN A 88 -18.59 14.71 0.99
CA ASN A 88 -18.62 13.49 1.76
C ASN A 88 -19.45 12.45 1.00
N TYR A 89 -18.86 11.79 0.05
CA TYR A 89 -19.47 10.57 -0.47
C TYR A 89 -19.43 9.54 0.67
N SER A 90 -20.61 9.14 1.10
CA SER A 90 -20.69 7.99 1.99
C SER A 90 -19.99 6.82 1.32
N ARG A 91 -19.40 5.93 2.10
CA ARG A 91 -18.80 4.67 1.59
C ARG A 91 -19.75 3.98 0.59
N GLN A 92 -21.04 4.10 0.80
CA GLN A 92 -22.09 3.55 -0.05
C GLN A 92 -22.22 4.30 -1.38
N SER A 93 -22.03 5.63 -1.41
CA SER A 93 -22.01 6.41 -2.65
C SER A 93 -20.77 6.12 -3.48
N LEU A 94 -19.61 6.01 -2.86
CA LEU A 94 -18.37 5.62 -3.54
C LEU A 94 -18.51 4.22 -4.15
N MET A 95 -19.09 3.26 -3.43
CA MET A 95 -19.36 1.92 -3.94
C MET A 95 -20.39 1.94 -5.09
N GLY A 96 -21.42 2.78 -5.01
CA GLY A 96 -22.41 2.96 -6.08
C GLY A 96 -21.85 3.62 -7.35
N MET A 97 -20.75 4.37 -7.22
CA MET A 97 -20.00 4.95 -8.33
C MET A 97 -18.90 4.04 -8.87
N GLY A 98 -18.82 2.80 -8.36
CA GLY A 98 -17.72 1.87 -8.66
C GLY A 98 -16.41 2.21 -7.92
N ILE A 99 -16.42 3.24 -7.09
CA ILE A 99 -15.30 3.64 -6.24
C ILE A 99 -15.44 2.87 -4.93
N GLY A 100 -15.10 1.59 -4.99
CA GLY A 100 -15.20 0.69 -3.84
C GLY A 100 -13.85 0.49 -3.15
N PRO A 101 -13.75 -0.54 -2.30
CA PRO A 101 -12.50 -0.94 -1.63
C PRO A 101 -11.35 -1.28 -2.59
N ARG A 102 -11.60 -1.30 -3.90
CA ARG A 102 -10.59 -1.53 -4.95
C ARG A 102 -9.60 -0.39 -5.12
N PHE A 103 -9.83 0.78 -4.52
CA PHE A 103 -9.01 1.98 -4.70
C PHE A 103 -8.37 2.37 -3.38
N SER A 104 -7.45 1.55 -2.89
CA SER A 104 -6.79 1.80 -1.62
C SER A 104 -5.43 1.13 -1.55
N TRP A 105 -4.67 1.46 -0.53
CA TRP A 105 -3.30 1.00 -0.30
C TRP A 105 -3.14 -0.54 -0.29
N TRP A 106 -4.20 -1.30 -0.03
CA TRP A 106 -4.15 -2.78 0.07
C TRP A 106 -4.49 -3.53 -1.22
N VAL A 107 -4.68 -2.83 -2.35
CA VAL A 107 -4.85 -3.51 -3.64
C VAL A 107 -3.61 -4.32 -3.95
N ASP A 108 -3.81 -5.54 -4.42
CA ASP A 108 -2.75 -6.53 -4.69
C ASP A 108 -1.83 -6.83 -3.51
N PHE A 109 -2.24 -6.47 -2.29
CA PHE A 109 -1.51 -6.79 -1.07
C PHE A 109 -1.96 -8.16 -0.51
N PRO A 110 -1.06 -9.04 -0.10
CA PRO A 110 0.41 -8.91 0.00
C PRO A 110 1.17 -9.38 -1.27
N ASP A 111 0.45 -9.86 -2.28
CA ASP A 111 1.01 -10.57 -3.44
C ASP A 111 2.02 -9.73 -4.22
N ALA A 112 1.69 -8.47 -4.50
CA ALA A 112 2.59 -7.57 -5.24
C ALA A 112 3.92 -7.36 -4.51
N ASP A 113 3.87 -7.15 -3.19
CA ASP A 113 5.02 -6.88 -2.34
C ASP A 113 5.98 -8.08 -2.29
N LEU A 114 5.42 -9.25 -1.99
CA LEU A 114 6.19 -10.49 -1.86
C LEU A 114 6.75 -10.96 -3.21
N ASN A 115 5.93 -10.89 -4.27
CA ASN A 115 6.37 -11.29 -5.62
C ASN A 115 7.42 -10.32 -6.17
N PHE A 116 7.29 -9.02 -5.94
CA PHE A 116 8.31 -8.05 -6.34
C PHE A 116 9.63 -8.35 -5.62
N SER A 117 9.60 -8.50 -4.30
CA SER A 117 10.77 -8.84 -3.49
C SER A 117 11.46 -10.12 -3.98
N TYR A 118 10.67 -11.17 -4.24
CA TYR A 118 11.20 -12.45 -4.74
C TYR A 118 11.82 -12.31 -6.14
N ARG A 119 11.17 -11.60 -7.06
CA ARG A 119 11.70 -11.38 -8.41
C ARG A 119 12.97 -10.55 -8.40
N LEU A 120 13.02 -9.49 -7.61
CA LEU A 120 14.23 -8.68 -7.47
C LEU A 120 15.41 -9.50 -6.94
N GLN A 121 15.17 -10.35 -5.93
CA GLN A 121 16.17 -11.28 -5.39
C GLN A 121 16.66 -12.29 -6.44
N GLN A 122 15.76 -12.77 -7.33
CA GLN A 122 16.13 -13.72 -8.37
C GLN A 122 16.90 -13.10 -9.55
N MET A 123 16.52 -11.89 -9.95
CA MET A 123 16.97 -11.28 -11.20
C MET A 123 18.18 -10.38 -11.02
N THR A 124 18.57 -10.07 -9.78
CA THR A 124 19.67 -9.14 -9.50
C THR A 124 20.59 -9.70 -8.41
N SER A 125 21.72 -9.04 -8.20
CA SER A 125 22.58 -9.27 -7.05
C SER A 125 22.20 -8.48 -5.80
N THR A 126 21.10 -7.75 -5.85
CA THR A 126 20.58 -6.97 -4.73
C THR A 126 20.08 -7.92 -3.64
N ARG A 127 20.51 -7.71 -2.41
CA ARG A 127 19.91 -8.40 -1.26
C ARG A 127 18.58 -7.76 -0.95
N VAL A 128 17.58 -8.58 -0.74
CA VAL A 128 16.19 -8.15 -0.56
C VAL A 128 15.63 -8.71 0.75
N ASP A 129 14.87 -7.90 1.46
CA ASP A 129 14.06 -8.34 2.60
C ASP A 129 12.92 -9.24 2.08
N PRO A 130 12.79 -10.49 2.55
CA PRO A 130 11.72 -11.38 2.09
C PRO A 130 10.33 -10.99 2.56
N ASP A 131 10.23 -10.19 3.60
CA ASP A 131 8.95 -9.94 4.31
C ASP A 131 8.29 -8.62 3.91
N GLY A 132 9.08 -7.67 3.38
CA GLY A 132 8.63 -6.32 3.10
C GLY A 132 8.26 -5.52 4.35
N ARG A 133 7.77 -4.30 4.16
CA ARG A 133 7.29 -3.42 5.25
C ARG A 133 5.98 -2.76 4.87
N VAL A 134 5.14 -2.55 5.88
CA VAL A 134 3.90 -1.76 5.79
C VAL A 134 4.02 -0.62 6.78
N LEU A 135 4.08 0.62 6.29
CA LEU A 135 4.32 1.81 7.09
C LEU A 135 3.28 2.89 6.82
N LYS A 136 3.00 3.70 7.83
CA LYS A 136 2.33 4.99 7.68
C LYS A 136 3.35 6.07 7.35
N LEU A 137 2.92 7.12 6.66
CA LEU A 137 3.79 8.26 6.34
C LEU A 137 4.39 8.94 7.59
N THR A 138 3.72 8.83 8.74
CA THR A 138 4.16 9.41 10.01
C THR A 138 5.05 8.48 10.85
N ASP A 139 5.25 7.22 10.42
CA ASP A 139 6.11 6.31 11.14
C ASP A 139 7.58 6.74 11.02
N PRO A 140 8.33 6.81 12.13
CA PRO A 140 9.75 7.21 12.09
C PRO A 140 10.60 6.31 11.20
N GLU A 141 10.28 5.01 11.12
CA GLU A 141 10.95 4.00 10.29
C GLU A 141 10.90 4.35 8.79
N LEU A 142 9.91 5.16 8.34
CA LEU A 142 9.80 5.61 6.97
C LEU A 142 11.09 6.26 6.45
N PHE A 143 11.77 7.03 7.31
CA PHE A 143 13.00 7.74 6.94
C PHE A 143 14.25 6.85 6.85
N GLU A 144 14.13 5.58 7.25
CA GLU A 144 15.16 4.57 7.08
C GLU A 144 15.00 3.83 5.73
N GLN A 145 13.86 4.00 5.05
CA GLN A 145 13.55 3.33 3.79
C GLN A 145 13.90 4.24 2.60
N PRO A 146 14.81 3.83 1.69
CA PRO A 146 15.13 4.63 0.51
C PRO A 146 14.03 4.62 -0.55
N PHE A 147 13.13 3.62 -0.51
CA PHE A 147 12.07 3.37 -1.46
C PHE A 147 10.75 3.11 -0.73
N ILE A 148 9.68 3.76 -1.17
CA ILE A 148 8.32 3.52 -0.71
C ILE A 148 7.37 3.39 -1.89
N TYR A 149 6.32 2.61 -1.71
CA TYR A 149 5.36 2.25 -2.73
C TYR A 149 3.93 2.63 -2.32
N MET A 150 3.19 3.21 -3.26
CA MET A 150 1.76 3.48 -3.13
C MET A 150 1.00 2.85 -4.29
N GLU A 151 0.01 2.04 -3.96
CA GLU A 151 -0.93 1.43 -4.91
C GLU A 151 -2.22 2.24 -4.95
N HIS A 152 -2.77 2.49 -6.13
CA HIS A 152 -4.06 3.17 -6.35
C HIS A 152 -4.24 4.50 -5.55
N PRO A 153 -3.29 5.45 -5.57
CA PRO A 153 -3.37 6.65 -4.75
C PRO A 153 -4.32 7.73 -5.31
N GLY A 154 -5.10 7.43 -6.34
CA GLY A 154 -5.97 8.41 -7.01
C GLY A 154 -7.03 9.05 -6.09
N TYR A 155 -7.42 8.36 -5.05
CA TYR A 155 -8.33 8.86 -4.01
C TYR A 155 -7.64 9.06 -2.65
N MET A 156 -6.33 9.14 -2.65
CA MET A 156 -5.54 9.42 -1.46
C MET A 156 -5.96 10.74 -0.81
N LEU A 157 -6.09 10.72 0.51
CA LEU A 157 -6.40 11.91 1.30
C LEU A 157 -5.41 12.04 2.45
N LEU A 158 -4.44 12.91 2.30
CA LEU A 158 -3.39 13.13 3.28
C LEU A 158 -3.79 14.15 4.34
N LYS A 159 -3.48 13.84 5.60
CA LYS A 159 -3.50 14.81 6.70
C LYS A 159 -2.29 15.75 6.60
N ASP A 160 -2.29 16.85 7.32
CA ASP A 160 -1.22 17.84 7.23
C ASP A 160 0.13 17.33 7.80
N ASP A 161 0.10 16.44 8.78
CA ASP A 161 1.26 15.75 9.31
C ASP A 161 1.84 14.75 8.29
N GLU A 162 0.98 14.01 7.57
CA GLU A 162 1.37 13.10 6.49
C GLU A 162 1.97 13.86 5.30
N VAL A 163 1.38 15.00 4.92
CA VAL A 163 1.93 15.91 3.90
C VAL A 163 3.34 16.40 4.30
N THR A 164 3.50 16.76 5.57
CA THR A 164 4.79 17.24 6.07
C THR A 164 5.84 16.13 6.07
N ALA A 165 5.46 14.94 6.50
CA ALA A 165 6.34 13.77 6.52
C ALA A 165 6.77 13.35 5.10
N LEU A 166 5.82 13.24 4.16
CA LEU A 166 6.11 12.87 2.78
C LEU A 166 6.98 13.92 2.08
N ARG A 167 6.70 15.21 2.29
CA ARG A 167 7.56 16.30 1.80
C ARG A 167 9.00 16.16 2.29
N LYS A 168 9.17 15.94 3.60
CA LYS A 168 10.49 15.73 4.19
C LYS A 168 11.20 14.52 3.61
N TYR A 169 10.47 13.41 3.45
CA TYR A 169 10.98 12.17 2.86
C TYR A 169 11.53 12.41 1.44
N LEU A 170 10.71 12.99 0.56
CA LEU A 170 11.09 13.24 -0.83
C LEU A 170 12.23 14.25 -0.97
N ARG A 171 12.22 15.33 -0.18
CA ARG A 171 13.30 16.34 -0.21
C ARG A 171 14.62 15.83 0.36
N ASN A 172 14.61 14.77 1.16
CA ASN A 172 15.80 14.08 1.63
C ASN A 172 16.31 13.00 0.65
N GLY A 173 15.71 12.87 -0.54
CA GLY A 173 16.16 11.94 -1.58
C GLY A 173 15.47 10.58 -1.54
N GLY A 174 14.42 10.41 -0.76
CA GLY A 174 13.58 9.22 -0.78
C GLY A 174 12.85 9.07 -2.12
N VAL A 175 12.67 7.83 -2.58
CA VAL A 175 11.96 7.48 -3.81
C VAL A 175 10.55 7.03 -3.48
N LEU A 176 9.56 7.69 -4.05
CA LEU A 176 8.16 7.25 -4.05
C LEU A 176 7.83 6.65 -5.42
N TYR A 177 7.52 5.36 -5.44
CA TYR A 177 6.96 4.69 -6.61
C TYR A 177 5.44 4.61 -6.49
N ILE A 178 4.75 4.98 -7.55
CA ILE A 178 3.29 5.05 -7.58
C ILE A 178 2.82 4.20 -8.74
N ASN A 179 1.81 3.41 -8.49
CA ASN A 179 1.22 2.53 -9.49
C ASN A 179 -0.30 2.71 -9.56
N ASP A 180 -0.82 2.47 -10.74
CA ASP A 180 -2.21 2.22 -11.09
C ASP A 180 -3.18 3.42 -10.93
N PHE A 181 -3.43 4.07 -12.07
CA PHE A 181 -4.49 5.06 -12.26
C PHE A 181 -5.41 4.62 -13.38
N TRP A 182 -6.70 4.62 -13.14
CA TRP A 182 -7.71 4.17 -14.11
C TRP A 182 -8.45 5.30 -14.81
N SER A 183 -8.29 6.53 -14.33
CA SER A 183 -9.01 7.68 -14.88
C SER A 183 -8.31 9.00 -14.65
N ALA A 184 -8.68 10.00 -15.45
CA ALA A 184 -8.23 11.38 -15.26
C ALA A 184 -8.67 11.97 -13.90
N ILE A 185 -9.77 11.48 -13.34
CA ILE A 185 -10.27 11.92 -12.02
C ILE A 185 -9.31 11.48 -10.93
N GLU A 186 -8.83 10.24 -10.99
CA GLU A 186 -7.85 9.70 -10.05
C GLU A 186 -6.52 10.43 -10.14
N TRP A 187 -6.04 10.67 -11.37
CA TRP A 187 -4.84 11.48 -11.57
C TRP A 187 -4.97 12.87 -10.95
N THR A 188 -6.10 13.56 -11.19
CA THR A 188 -6.34 14.89 -10.65
C THR A 188 -6.42 14.88 -9.11
N GLY A 189 -7.03 13.85 -8.52
CA GLY A 189 -7.07 13.67 -7.07
C GLY A 189 -5.69 13.51 -6.48
N PHE A 190 -4.90 12.61 -7.03
CA PHE A 190 -3.51 12.39 -6.65
C PHE A 190 -2.65 13.66 -6.83
N GLU A 191 -2.73 14.31 -7.98
CA GLU A 191 -1.99 15.55 -8.27
C GLU A 191 -2.33 16.66 -7.26
N THR A 192 -3.60 16.78 -6.88
CA THR A 192 -4.04 17.75 -5.86
C THR A 192 -3.35 17.51 -4.52
N GLU A 193 -3.23 16.27 -4.08
CA GLU A 193 -2.52 15.95 -2.84
C GLU A 193 -1.01 16.16 -2.99
N MET A 194 -0.43 15.81 -4.14
CA MET A 194 1.00 16.00 -4.38
C MET A 194 1.40 17.48 -4.50
N GLN A 195 0.52 18.35 -4.98
CA GLN A 195 0.75 19.81 -4.95
C GLN A 195 0.79 20.36 -3.52
N ARG A 196 0.14 19.71 -2.57
CA ARG A 196 0.30 20.05 -1.15
C ARG A 196 1.63 19.55 -0.60
N VAL A 197 2.09 18.39 -1.08
CA VAL A 197 3.39 17.79 -0.68
C VAL A 197 4.55 18.57 -1.25
N LEU A 198 4.54 18.84 -2.55
CA LEU A 198 5.60 19.52 -3.30
C LEU A 198 5.03 20.74 -4.07
N PRO A 199 4.70 21.83 -3.37
CA PRO A 199 4.10 23.00 -4.01
C PRO A 199 5.06 23.62 -5.02
N GLY A 200 4.54 23.86 -6.23
CA GLY A 200 5.29 24.48 -7.33
C GLY A 200 6.15 23.52 -8.15
N GLU A 201 6.21 22.24 -7.78
CA GLU A 201 6.87 21.24 -8.62
C GLU A 201 5.91 20.74 -9.71
N ASN A 202 6.46 20.41 -10.89
CA ASN A 202 5.70 19.91 -12.03
C ASN A 202 6.11 18.48 -12.38
N TRP A 203 5.16 17.72 -12.91
CA TRP A 203 5.42 16.42 -13.49
C TRP A 203 6.22 16.55 -14.79
N VAL A 204 7.16 15.64 -14.99
CA VAL A 204 8.00 15.61 -16.19
C VAL A 204 7.96 14.20 -16.77
N ASP A 205 7.58 14.10 -18.05
CA ASP A 205 7.69 12.85 -18.79
C ASP A 205 9.15 12.49 -19.01
N LEU A 206 9.53 11.27 -18.61
CA LEU A 206 10.89 10.79 -18.83
C LEU A 206 10.98 10.10 -20.20
N PRO A 207 11.93 10.51 -21.06
CA PRO A 207 12.15 9.83 -22.34
C PRO A 207 12.75 8.43 -22.09
N LEU A 208 12.52 7.49 -23.01
CA LEU A 208 13.10 6.13 -22.93
C LEU A 208 14.64 6.12 -22.85
N SER A 209 15.29 7.19 -23.33
CA SER A 209 16.74 7.38 -23.17
C SER A 209 17.18 7.72 -21.75
N HIS A 210 16.23 7.99 -20.83
CA HIS A 210 16.58 8.29 -19.45
C HIS A 210 17.26 7.09 -18.78
N PRO A 211 18.34 7.28 -17.99
CA PRO A 211 19.09 6.18 -17.38
C PRO A 211 18.25 5.19 -16.59
N ILE A 212 17.15 5.62 -15.98
CA ILE A 212 16.27 4.73 -15.18
C ILE A 212 15.71 3.57 -16.01
N PHE A 213 15.52 3.76 -17.33
CA PHE A 213 15.00 2.71 -18.22
C PHE A 213 16.10 1.84 -18.84
N ASN A 214 17.36 2.10 -18.49
CA ASN A 214 18.51 1.45 -19.11
C ASN A 214 19.54 0.96 -18.08
N CYS A 215 19.22 0.98 -16.79
CA CYS A 215 20.19 0.70 -15.73
C CYS A 215 20.48 -0.81 -15.54
N VAL A 216 19.53 -1.70 -15.84
CA VAL A 216 19.69 -3.17 -15.74
C VAL A 216 19.44 -3.82 -17.10
N PHE A 217 18.28 -3.59 -17.67
CA PHE A 217 17.90 -4.05 -19.00
C PHE A 217 17.44 -2.83 -19.83
N PRO A 218 17.96 -2.65 -21.06
CA PRO A 218 17.50 -1.56 -21.91
C PRO A 218 16.04 -1.81 -22.34
N LEU A 219 15.19 -0.81 -22.17
CA LEU A 219 13.84 -0.84 -22.69
C LEU A 219 13.85 -0.33 -24.14
N GLU A 220 13.52 -1.20 -25.10
CA GLU A 220 13.52 -0.87 -26.53
C GLU A 220 12.26 -0.15 -27.00
N GLY A 221 11.25 -0.01 -26.12
CA GLY A 221 9.99 0.65 -26.43
C GLY A 221 9.15 0.94 -25.19
N PRO A 222 8.04 1.70 -25.35
CA PRO A 222 7.13 1.97 -24.23
C PRO A 222 6.53 0.67 -23.72
N MET A 223 6.45 0.55 -22.41
CA MET A 223 5.70 -0.52 -21.76
C MET A 223 4.23 -0.43 -22.20
N LYS A 224 3.68 -1.55 -22.66
CA LYS A 224 2.29 -1.66 -23.09
C LYS A 224 1.42 -2.17 -21.96
#